data_731be4e6d86e339f50f9077744751b21
#
_entry.id   731be4e6d86e339f50f9077744751b21
#
_cell.length_a   1.000
_cell.length_b   1.000
_cell.length_c   1.000
_cell.angle_alpha   90.00
_cell.angle_beta   90.00
_cell.angle_gamma   90.00
#
_symmetry.space_group_name_H-M   'P 1'
#
loop_
_entity.id
_entity.type
_entity.pdbx_description
1 polymer ?
#
loop_
_entity_poly.entity_id
_entity_poly.type
_entity_poly.pdbx_seq_one_letter_code
_entity_poly.pdbx_strand_id
1 'polypeptide(L)'
;LINMLYGKQYKGWHSAYKHAWFMLEIFCKWQGIELDYSRLNYPEDMKVYAQALQYWDTNDNELLSKLVNELVDFHIAESDEYERKNHIPDFSSADYFIFPVEILLWLNIRERMNFAKYIPYNDLLKMSINNWQIQKVAIPVIEVVEKAKTKLLSEYPNTRFDL
;
A
#
# COMPACT_ATOMS: atom_id res chain seq x y z
N LEU A 1 11.65 -8.34 -1.59
CA LEU A 1 11.59 -6.96 -1.06
C LEU A 1 11.97 -6.92 0.41
N ILE A 2 11.25 -7.63 1.31
CA ILE A 2 11.48 -7.63 2.78
C ILE A 2 12.93 -7.98 3.12
N ASN A 3 13.50 -9.01 2.51
CA ASN A 3 14.91 -9.38 2.73
C ASN A 3 15.89 -8.28 2.30
N MET A 4 15.57 -7.49 1.30
CA MET A 4 16.37 -6.32 0.90
C MET A 4 16.31 -5.22 1.95
N LEU A 5 15.13 -4.97 2.52
CA LEU A 5 14.93 -3.99 3.59
C LEU A 5 15.70 -4.37 4.85
N TYR A 6 15.74 -5.67 5.19
CA TYR A 6 16.53 -6.19 6.33
C TYR A 6 18.04 -6.04 6.15
N GLY A 7 18.53 -5.85 4.93
CA GLY A 7 19.96 -5.72 4.63
C GLY A 7 20.62 -4.43 5.13
N LYS A 8 19.88 -3.48 5.70
CA LYS A 8 20.38 -2.16 6.18
C LYS A 8 21.16 -1.33 5.13
N GLN A 9 21.09 -1.70 3.86
CA GLN A 9 21.82 -1.01 2.79
C GLN A 9 21.21 0.37 2.45
N TYR A 10 19.99 0.62 2.88
CA TYR A 10 19.20 1.81 2.55
C TYR A 10 18.91 2.64 3.79
N LYS A 11 19.97 3.11 4.46
CA LYS A 11 19.81 4.02 5.59
C LYS A 11 19.44 5.42 5.08
N GLY A 12 18.30 5.93 5.50
CA GLY A 12 17.96 7.36 5.45
C GLY A 12 16.80 7.77 4.55
N TRP A 13 16.59 7.16 3.38
CA TRP A 13 15.52 7.60 2.47
C TRP A 13 14.16 6.94 2.74
N HIS A 14 14.14 5.71 3.23
CA HIS A 14 12.91 4.93 3.35
C HIS A 14 12.00 5.35 4.51
N SER A 15 12.56 5.97 5.55
CA SER A 15 11.76 6.48 6.66
C SER A 15 10.93 7.72 6.30
N ALA A 16 11.22 8.38 5.19
CA ALA A 16 10.49 9.58 4.76
C ALA A 16 9.11 9.26 4.19
N TYR A 17 8.97 8.16 3.46
CA TYR A 17 7.75 7.82 2.73
C TYR A 17 6.85 6.87 3.54
N LYS A 18 6.02 7.43 4.40
CA LYS A 18 5.15 6.68 5.32
C LYS A 18 4.09 5.85 4.60
N HIS A 19 3.57 6.34 3.47
CA HIS A 19 2.62 5.60 2.64
C HIS A 19 3.19 4.27 2.14
N ALA A 20 4.49 4.21 1.80
CA ALA A 20 5.14 2.98 1.36
C ALA A 20 5.24 1.94 2.50
N TRP A 21 5.51 2.39 3.73
CA TRP A 21 5.51 1.55 4.91
C TRP A 21 4.11 1.06 5.25
N PHE A 22 3.10 1.94 5.15
CA PHE A 22 1.71 1.56 5.33
C PHE A 22 1.30 0.44 4.35
N MET A 23 1.60 0.61 3.06
CA MET A 23 1.30 -0.41 2.05
C MET A 23 2.01 -1.73 2.32
N LEU A 24 3.29 -1.69 2.73
CA LEU A 24 4.05 -2.89 3.08
C LEU A 24 3.42 -3.62 4.27
N GLU A 25 3.05 -2.90 5.33
CA GLU A 25 2.43 -3.51 6.50
C GLU A 25 1.05 -4.11 6.20
N ILE A 26 0.22 -3.41 5.45
CA ILE A 26 -1.08 -3.93 5.01
C ILE A 26 -0.89 -5.21 4.18
N PHE A 27 0.10 -5.23 3.28
CA PHE A 27 0.44 -6.43 2.52
C PHE A 27 0.91 -7.58 3.43
N CYS A 28 1.78 -7.28 4.40
CA CYS A 28 2.28 -8.28 5.36
C CYS A 28 1.16 -8.85 6.22
N LYS A 29 0.26 -8.00 6.74
CA LYS A 29 -0.93 -8.42 7.48
C LYS A 29 -1.83 -9.32 6.63
N TRP A 30 -2.05 -8.98 5.37
CA TRP A 30 -2.83 -9.80 4.43
C TRP A 30 -2.18 -11.17 4.20
N GLN A 31 -0.86 -11.24 4.09
CA GLN A 31 -0.12 -12.48 3.85
C GLN A 31 0.25 -13.26 5.13
N GLY A 32 -0.10 -12.75 6.31
CA GLY A 32 0.31 -13.36 7.59
C GLY A 32 1.82 -13.33 7.84
N ILE A 33 2.51 -12.31 7.29
CA ILE A 33 3.96 -12.13 7.46
C ILE A 33 4.22 -11.18 8.62
N GLU A 34 5.02 -11.62 9.59
CA GLU A 34 5.50 -10.77 10.67
C GLU A 34 6.76 -10.01 10.23
N LEU A 35 6.79 -8.70 10.47
CA LEU A 35 7.95 -7.85 10.23
C LEU A 35 8.84 -7.79 11.47
N ASP A 36 10.13 -8.00 11.29
CA ASP A 36 11.14 -7.76 12.32
C ASP A 36 11.59 -6.29 12.28
N TYR A 37 10.89 -5.44 13.02
CA TYR A 37 11.16 -4.00 13.06
C TYR A 37 12.56 -3.65 13.58
N SER A 38 13.20 -4.54 14.39
CA SER A 38 14.56 -4.31 14.86
C SER A 38 15.61 -4.25 13.73
N ARG A 39 15.27 -4.82 12.58
CA ARG A 39 16.10 -4.89 11.39
C ARG A 39 15.73 -3.85 10.33
N LEU A 40 14.69 -3.07 10.57
CA LEU A 40 14.16 -2.07 9.62
C LEU A 40 14.53 -0.66 10.08
N ASN A 41 14.65 0.25 9.13
CA ASN A 41 14.68 1.68 9.39
C ASN A 41 13.24 2.23 9.31
N TYR A 42 12.41 1.77 10.23
CA TYR A 42 11.00 2.08 10.27
C TYR A 42 10.77 3.51 10.80
N PRO A 43 9.79 4.27 10.28
CA PRO A 43 9.48 5.61 10.77
C PRO A 43 9.06 5.59 12.24
N GLU A 44 9.59 6.52 13.04
CA GLU A 44 9.20 6.66 14.44
C GLU A 44 7.74 7.12 14.59
N ASP A 45 7.25 7.88 13.63
CA ASP A 45 5.89 8.43 13.61
C ASP A 45 5.21 8.14 12.26
N MET A 46 4.26 7.22 12.27
CA MET A 46 3.45 6.84 11.11
C MET A 46 2.27 7.79 10.84
N LYS A 47 2.14 8.85 11.61
CA LYS A 47 1.04 9.83 11.45
C LYS A 47 -0.34 9.14 11.43
N VAL A 48 -1.19 9.56 10.50
CA VAL A 48 -2.54 9.01 10.29
C VAL A 48 -2.54 7.51 10.01
N TYR A 49 -1.47 6.96 9.42
CA TYR A 49 -1.36 5.54 9.12
C TYR A 49 -1.31 4.65 10.36
N ALA A 50 -0.82 5.15 11.50
CA ALA A 50 -0.76 4.37 12.74
C ALA A 50 -2.14 3.86 13.17
N GLN A 51 -3.17 4.70 13.12
CA GLN A 51 -4.53 4.31 13.45
C GLN A 51 -5.13 3.36 12.41
N ALA A 52 -4.91 3.61 11.12
CA ALA A 52 -5.37 2.73 10.06
C ALA A 52 -4.74 1.34 10.15
N LEU A 53 -3.46 1.24 10.55
CA LEU A 53 -2.77 -0.03 10.80
C LEU A 53 -3.29 -0.75 12.05
N GLN A 54 -3.63 -0.01 13.10
CA GLN A 54 -4.20 -0.56 14.33
C GLN A 54 -5.57 -1.20 14.08
N TYR A 55 -6.40 -0.58 13.25
CA TYR A 55 -7.78 -0.99 12.96
C TYR A 55 -7.96 -1.46 11.51
N TRP A 56 -6.91 -2.01 10.91
CA TRP A 56 -6.85 -2.35 9.50
C TRP A 56 -7.95 -3.32 9.04
N ASP A 57 -8.43 -4.18 9.95
CA ASP A 57 -9.42 -5.23 9.73
C ASP A 57 -10.79 -4.92 10.39
N THR A 58 -10.99 -3.68 10.88
CA THR A 58 -12.24 -3.30 11.55
C THR A 58 -13.48 -3.58 10.70
N ASN A 59 -14.53 -4.09 11.31
CA ASN A 59 -15.86 -4.22 10.69
C ASN A 59 -16.84 -3.11 11.15
N ASP A 60 -16.36 -2.14 11.92
CA ASP A 60 -17.12 -0.95 12.27
C ASP A 60 -17.08 0.05 11.09
N ASN A 61 -18.24 0.28 10.46
CA ASN A 61 -18.37 1.15 9.30
C ASN A 61 -18.12 2.64 9.63
N GLU A 62 -18.47 3.09 10.83
CA GLU A 62 -18.25 4.48 11.25
C GLU A 62 -16.76 4.72 11.46
N LEU A 63 -16.08 3.82 12.17
CA LEU A 63 -14.64 3.87 12.35
C LEU A 63 -13.90 3.78 11.01
N LEU A 64 -14.30 2.85 10.14
CA LEU A 64 -13.71 2.72 8.80
C LEU A 64 -13.84 4.02 8.01
N SER A 65 -15.05 4.61 7.99
CA SER A 65 -15.29 5.86 7.28
C SER A 65 -14.45 7.00 7.84
N LYS A 66 -14.31 7.09 9.15
CA LYS A 66 -13.44 8.08 9.81
C LYS A 66 -11.98 7.91 9.37
N LEU A 67 -11.45 6.69 9.47
CA LEU A 67 -10.06 6.40 9.12
C LEU A 67 -9.76 6.69 7.64
N VAL A 68 -10.66 6.30 6.74
CA VAL A 68 -10.49 6.58 5.31
C VAL A 68 -10.49 8.08 5.03
N ASN A 69 -11.36 8.86 5.70
CA ASN A 69 -11.35 10.32 5.50
C ASN A 69 -10.07 10.97 6.02
N GLU A 70 -9.59 10.56 7.19
CA GLU A 70 -8.31 11.05 7.73
C GLU A 70 -7.16 10.75 6.78
N LEU A 71 -7.16 9.56 6.14
CA LEU A 71 -6.17 9.23 5.11
C LEU A 71 -6.31 10.08 3.86
N VAL A 72 -7.53 10.34 3.38
CA VAL A 72 -7.79 11.21 2.21
C VAL A 72 -7.34 12.64 2.49
N ASP A 73 -7.68 13.18 3.65
CA ASP A 73 -7.27 14.53 4.06
C ASP A 73 -5.74 14.64 4.14
N PHE A 74 -5.08 13.63 4.69
CA PHE A 74 -3.62 13.55 4.73
C PHE A 74 -3.03 13.44 3.33
N HIS A 75 -3.58 12.57 2.47
CA HIS A 75 -3.12 12.41 1.08
C HIS A 75 -3.16 13.74 0.33
N ILE A 76 -4.28 14.48 0.43
CA ILE A 76 -4.42 15.80 -0.20
C ILE A 76 -3.43 16.80 0.38
N ALA A 77 -3.25 16.82 1.70
CA ALA A 77 -2.36 17.77 2.37
C ALA A 77 -0.87 17.51 2.05
N GLU A 78 -0.50 16.27 1.80
CA GLU A 78 0.87 15.85 1.48
C GLU A 78 1.14 15.72 -0.05
N SER A 79 0.15 16.06 -0.89
CA SER A 79 0.31 16.12 -2.34
C SER A 79 0.85 17.48 -2.76
N ASP A 80 2.17 17.57 -2.91
CA ASP A 80 2.85 18.82 -3.29
C ASP A 80 4.12 18.47 -4.12
N GLU A 81 4.35 19.16 -5.24
CA GLU A 81 5.53 18.98 -6.07
C GLU A 81 6.81 19.57 -5.46
N TYR A 82 6.66 20.44 -4.47
CA TYR A 82 7.77 21.20 -3.92
C TYR A 82 8.11 20.77 -2.50
N GLU A 83 9.38 20.46 -2.30
CA GLU A 83 9.94 20.36 -0.96
C GLU A 83 9.86 21.73 -0.26
N ARG A 84 9.10 21.77 0.84
CA ARG A 84 9.11 22.95 1.71
C ARG A 84 10.33 22.86 2.63
N LYS A 85 10.81 24.01 3.09
CA LYS A 85 11.92 24.03 4.04
C LYS A 85 11.64 23.12 5.24
N ASN A 86 12.44 22.05 5.37
CA ASN A 86 12.32 21.01 6.39
C ASN A 86 11.10 20.07 6.28
N HIS A 87 10.45 20.00 5.12
CA HIS A 87 9.35 19.07 4.91
C HIS A 87 9.43 18.46 3.51
N ILE A 88 9.48 17.14 3.47
CA ILE A 88 9.39 16.35 2.23
C ILE A 88 7.98 15.79 2.17
N PRO A 89 7.16 16.16 1.17
CA PRO A 89 5.81 15.63 1.02
C PRO A 89 5.84 14.12 0.81
N ASP A 90 4.86 13.40 1.35
CA ASP A 90 4.73 11.95 1.13
C ASP A 90 4.45 11.65 -0.35
N PHE A 91 3.76 12.55 -1.05
CA PHE A 91 3.41 12.43 -2.46
C PHE A 91 3.99 13.61 -3.23
N SER A 92 5.19 13.44 -3.78
CA SER A 92 5.91 14.49 -4.50
C SER A 92 5.78 14.38 -6.04
N SER A 93 5.04 13.41 -6.56
CA SER A 93 4.80 13.23 -7.99
C SER A 93 3.33 13.46 -8.31
N ALA A 94 3.06 14.27 -9.34
CA ALA A 94 1.71 14.60 -9.80
C ALA A 94 0.86 13.36 -10.12
N ASP A 95 1.49 12.24 -10.48
CA ASP A 95 0.80 10.97 -10.75
C ASP A 95 0.06 10.43 -9.52
N TYR A 96 0.55 10.74 -8.32
CA TYR A 96 -0.07 10.30 -7.07
C TYR A 96 -1.17 11.23 -6.58
N PHE A 97 -1.20 12.51 -6.97
CA PHE A 97 -2.11 13.51 -6.40
C PHE A 97 -3.59 13.13 -6.51
N ILE A 98 -3.96 12.52 -7.62
CA ILE A 98 -5.34 12.09 -7.89
C ILE A 98 -5.54 10.58 -7.70
N PHE A 99 -4.47 9.83 -7.43
CA PHE A 99 -4.49 8.38 -7.30
C PHE A 99 -3.95 7.94 -5.93
N PRO A 100 -4.81 7.89 -4.90
CA PRO A 100 -4.41 7.53 -3.54
C PRO A 100 -4.15 6.02 -3.42
N VAL A 101 -3.03 5.57 -3.98
CA VAL A 101 -2.66 4.15 -4.14
C VAL A 101 -2.67 3.39 -2.81
N GLU A 102 -2.24 4.03 -1.74
CA GLU A 102 -2.17 3.45 -0.41
C GLU A 102 -3.56 3.16 0.18
N ILE A 103 -4.50 4.07 -0.04
CA ILE A 103 -5.90 3.90 0.40
C ILE A 103 -6.57 2.82 -0.45
N LEU A 104 -6.40 2.89 -1.78
CA LEU A 104 -6.98 1.93 -2.72
C LEU A 104 -6.46 0.52 -2.48
N LEU A 105 -5.17 0.36 -2.18
CA LEU A 105 -4.59 -0.94 -1.81
C LEU A 105 -5.25 -1.50 -0.55
N TRP A 106 -5.36 -0.70 0.50
CA TRP A 106 -6.00 -1.13 1.75
C TRP A 106 -7.44 -1.55 1.54
N LEU A 107 -8.25 -0.72 0.86
CA LEU A 107 -9.65 -1.03 0.58
C LEU A 107 -9.80 -2.29 -0.28
N ASN A 108 -8.93 -2.51 -1.27
CA ASN A 108 -8.93 -3.72 -2.09
C ASN A 108 -8.59 -4.98 -1.27
N ILE A 109 -7.59 -4.91 -0.40
CA ILE A 109 -7.24 -6.04 0.49
C ILE A 109 -8.40 -6.35 1.43
N ARG A 110 -9.05 -5.34 2.03
CA ARG A 110 -10.22 -5.51 2.87
C ARG A 110 -11.35 -6.25 2.15
N GLU A 111 -11.62 -5.87 0.90
CA GLU A 111 -12.66 -6.53 0.09
C GLU A 111 -12.29 -8.00 -0.20
N ARG A 112 -11.02 -8.30 -0.52
CA ARG A 112 -10.54 -9.68 -0.71
C ARG A 112 -10.63 -10.53 0.55
N MET A 113 -10.51 -9.94 1.71
CA MET A 113 -10.64 -10.61 3.02
C MET A 113 -12.08 -10.65 3.54
N ASN A 114 -13.05 -10.14 2.77
CA ASN A 114 -14.46 -10.07 3.15
C ASN A 114 -14.72 -9.24 4.42
N PHE A 115 -13.92 -8.23 4.70
CA PHE A 115 -14.19 -7.24 5.75
C PHE A 115 -15.28 -6.26 5.30
N ALA A 116 -15.77 -5.44 6.25
CA ALA A 116 -16.75 -4.40 5.95
C ALA A 116 -16.29 -3.51 4.78
N LYS A 117 -17.23 -3.29 3.82
CA LYS A 117 -16.95 -2.50 2.62
C LYS A 117 -17.07 -1.02 2.93
N TYR A 118 -16.12 -0.25 2.44
CA TYR A 118 -16.21 1.20 2.42
C TYR A 118 -17.05 1.66 1.22
N ILE A 119 -17.99 2.57 1.47
CA ILE A 119 -18.75 3.23 0.41
C ILE A 119 -18.17 4.61 0.20
N PRO A 120 -17.57 4.91 -0.97
CA PRO A 120 -16.95 6.20 -1.22
C PRO A 120 -17.95 7.34 -1.16
N TYR A 121 -17.64 8.36 -0.37
CA TYR A 121 -18.44 9.58 -0.33
C TYR A 121 -17.60 10.86 -0.55
N ASN A 122 -16.27 10.81 -0.42
CA ASN A 122 -15.39 11.90 -0.77
C ASN A 122 -15.10 11.94 -2.29
N ASP A 123 -14.82 13.13 -2.79
CA ASP A 123 -14.68 13.35 -4.23
C ASP A 123 -13.45 12.66 -4.82
N LEU A 124 -12.33 12.58 -4.09
CA LEU A 124 -11.13 11.89 -4.54
C LEU A 124 -11.41 10.42 -4.85
N LEU A 125 -12.05 9.70 -3.93
CA LEU A 125 -12.34 8.26 -4.10
C LEU A 125 -13.51 7.97 -5.04
N LYS A 126 -14.37 8.98 -5.34
CA LYS A 126 -15.44 8.86 -6.35
C LYS A 126 -14.94 9.03 -7.79
N MET A 127 -13.73 9.53 -7.99
CA MET A 127 -13.18 9.67 -9.34
C MET A 127 -13.13 8.30 -10.03
N SER A 128 -13.49 8.27 -11.32
CA SER A 128 -13.54 7.01 -12.09
C SER A 128 -12.20 6.27 -12.12
N ILE A 129 -11.08 7.01 -12.11
CA ILE A 129 -9.74 6.46 -12.04
C ILE A 129 -9.48 5.69 -10.74
N ASN A 130 -10.18 6.04 -9.66
CA ASN A 130 -10.04 5.46 -8.33
C ASN A 130 -11.07 4.35 -8.06
N ASN A 131 -11.78 3.89 -9.09
CA ASN A 131 -12.68 2.75 -8.95
C ASN A 131 -11.87 1.45 -8.77
N TRP A 132 -11.72 1.03 -7.50
CA TRP A 132 -10.98 -0.20 -7.14
C TRP A 132 -11.77 -1.49 -7.34
N GLN A 133 -13.01 -1.43 -7.79
CA GLN A 133 -13.77 -2.61 -8.19
C GLN A 133 -13.15 -3.17 -9.48
N ILE A 134 -12.04 -3.85 -9.31
CA ILE A 134 -11.29 -4.43 -10.42
C ILE A 134 -12.16 -5.53 -11.04
N GLN A 135 -12.63 -5.30 -12.24
CA GLN A 135 -13.12 -6.39 -13.08
C GLN A 135 -11.94 -7.37 -13.25
N LYS A 136 -12.18 -8.66 -12.98
CA LYS A 136 -11.17 -9.68 -13.26
C LYS A 136 -10.85 -9.65 -14.75
N VAL A 137 -9.80 -8.96 -15.11
CA VAL A 137 -9.25 -8.98 -16.46
C VAL A 137 -8.49 -10.31 -16.60
N ALA A 138 -8.83 -11.09 -17.62
CA ALA A 138 -8.06 -12.28 -17.93
C ALA A 138 -6.62 -11.86 -18.27
N ILE A 139 -5.68 -12.34 -17.48
CA ILE A 139 -4.25 -12.06 -17.73
C ILE A 139 -3.88 -12.81 -19.02
N PRO A 140 -3.44 -12.12 -20.09
CA PRO A 140 -3.05 -12.78 -21.31
C PRO A 140 -1.84 -13.68 -21.04
N VAL A 141 -1.88 -14.91 -21.60
CA VAL A 141 -0.73 -15.80 -21.56
C VAL A 141 0.32 -15.26 -22.53
N ILE A 142 1.42 -14.77 -22.00
CA ILE A 142 2.54 -14.23 -22.78
C ILE A 142 3.65 -15.27 -22.77
N GLU A 143 3.97 -15.84 -23.93
CA GLU A 143 4.91 -16.98 -24.07
C GLU A 143 6.28 -16.71 -23.41
N VAL A 144 6.82 -15.50 -23.54
CA VAL A 144 8.12 -15.14 -22.94
C VAL A 144 8.03 -15.13 -21.40
N VAL A 145 6.89 -14.74 -20.84
CA VAL A 145 6.66 -14.73 -19.38
C VAL A 145 6.57 -16.17 -18.87
N GLU A 146 5.85 -17.04 -19.58
CA GLU A 146 5.73 -18.46 -19.19
C GLU A 146 7.08 -19.18 -19.27
N LYS A 147 7.88 -18.91 -20.30
CA LYS A 147 9.26 -19.44 -20.39
C LYS A 147 10.14 -18.94 -19.24
N ALA A 148 10.07 -17.66 -18.90
CA ALA A 148 10.81 -17.09 -17.78
C ALA A 148 10.36 -17.71 -16.44
N LYS A 149 9.06 -17.87 -16.23
CA LYS A 149 8.47 -18.52 -15.05
C LYS A 149 8.95 -19.97 -14.93
N THR A 150 8.90 -20.73 -16.01
CA THR A 150 9.36 -22.13 -16.04
C THR A 150 10.85 -22.23 -15.68
N LYS A 151 11.68 -21.36 -16.26
CA LYS A 151 13.11 -21.31 -15.95
C LYS A 151 13.35 -20.94 -14.49
N LEU A 152 12.65 -19.92 -13.97
CA LEU A 152 12.79 -19.49 -12.59
C LEU A 152 12.38 -20.61 -11.61
N LEU A 153 11.30 -21.33 -11.88
CA LEU A 153 10.86 -22.46 -11.06
C LEU A 153 11.86 -23.63 -11.11
N SER A 154 12.57 -23.83 -12.23
CA SER A 154 13.62 -24.86 -12.30
C SER A 154 14.86 -24.52 -11.47
N GLU A 155 15.19 -23.24 -11.37
CA GLU A 155 16.33 -22.74 -10.58
C GLU A 155 15.97 -22.52 -9.10
N TYR A 156 14.71 -22.15 -8.82
CA TYR A 156 14.18 -21.82 -7.50
C TYR A 156 12.82 -22.50 -7.26
N PRO A 157 12.80 -23.81 -6.99
CA PRO A 157 11.56 -24.61 -6.95
C PRO A 157 10.58 -24.21 -5.84
N ASN A 158 11.02 -23.47 -4.83
CA ASN A 158 10.18 -22.98 -3.72
C ASN A 158 9.54 -21.61 -4.00
N THR A 159 9.74 -21.04 -5.20
CA THR A 159 9.13 -19.76 -5.56
C THR A 159 7.63 -19.96 -5.83
N ARG A 160 6.80 -19.13 -5.19
CA ARG A 160 5.34 -19.11 -5.45
C ARG A 160 4.99 -17.90 -6.31
N PHE A 161 4.16 -18.12 -7.31
CA PHE A 161 3.61 -17.08 -8.20
C PHE A 161 2.10 -16.92 -8.05
N ASP A 162 1.52 -17.55 -7.03
CA ASP A 162 0.08 -17.44 -6.75
C ASP A 162 -0.20 -16.09 -6.09
N LEU A 163 -0.78 -15.16 -6.86
CA LEU A 163 -1.26 -13.85 -6.42
C LEU A 163 -2.78 -13.90 -6.20
#